data_79a60778a98e0e7796b9440f262fdee0
#
_entry.id   79a60778a98e0e7796b9440f262fdee0
#
_cell.length_a   1.000
_cell.length_b   1.000
_cell.length_c   1.000
_cell.angle_alpha   90.00
_cell.angle_beta   90.00
_cell.angle_gamma   90.00
#
_symmetry.space_group_name_H-M   'P 1'
#
loop_
_entity.id
_entity.type
_entity.pdbx_description
1 polymer ?
#
loop_
_entity_poly.entity_id
_entity_poly.type
_entity_poly.pdbx_seq_one_letter_code
_entity_poly.pdbx_strand_id
1 'polypeptide(L)'
;FFDTVEQLDYYFIHGSTLDDIIKGYRTLTGNAPLLPKWAYGYIQSKEVYRTQEELVATAAEYRKKGIPLDCIVQDWNTWEPGKWGNKHLDLSRYPNIREANRQLHEMHVHSMVSIWPNMNMGCADINEFLEENLLLGDASTYDAFQEKARDLYWRQADAELFQGGFDSWWCDSTEPFSGPDWGGETLREPWERYSLVGGEHKKYLDPACANLFALKHAQGIFEHQKKQAPEKRVVNLTRSGYAGSQQYGTILWSGDIS
;
A
#
# COMPACT_ATOMS: atom_id res chain seq x y z
N PHE A 1 -18.46 4.70 9.86
CA PHE A 1 -19.30 5.43 8.92
C PHE A 1 -19.72 4.49 7.80
N PHE A 2 -20.99 4.48 7.41
CA PHE A 2 -21.54 3.60 6.39
C PHE A 2 -22.39 4.42 5.42
N ASP A 3 -22.23 4.19 4.12
CA ASP A 3 -23.08 4.80 3.10
C ASP A 3 -24.41 4.07 3.00
N THR A 4 -24.36 2.75 3.08
CA THR A 4 -25.51 1.86 2.95
C THR A 4 -25.32 0.65 3.83
N VAL A 5 -26.38 0.22 4.50
CA VAL A 5 -26.41 -1.01 5.30
C VAL A 5 -27.79 -1.64 5.22
N GLU A 6 -27.85 -2.96 5.16
CA GLU A 6 -29.11 -3.71 5.27
C GLU A 6 -29.44 -3.98 6.74
N GLN A 7 -28.42 -4.06 7.57
CA GLN A 7 -28.53 -4.38 8.99
C GLN A 7 -27.48 -3.59 9.78
N LEU A 8 -27.84 -3.10 10.95
CA LEU A 8 -26.93 -2.44 11.88
C LEU A 8 -26.65 -3.36 13.07
N ASP A 9 -25.40 -3.81 13.15
CA ASP A 9 -24.86 -4.51 14.31
C ASP A 9 -23.83 -3.64 15.01
N TYR A 10 -23.89 -3.59 16.34
CA TYR A 10 -22.89 -2.88 17.12
C TYR A 10 -22.50 -3.67 18.37
N TYR A 11 -21.27 -3.42 18.83
CA TYR A 11 -20.71 -4.05 20.02
C TYR A 11 -20.36 -2.98 21.03
N PHE A 12 -20.80 -3.18 22.26
CA PHE A 12 -20.34 -2.41 23.40
C PHE A 12 -19.25 -3.19 24.14
N ILE A 13 -18.04 -2.67 24.18
CA ILE A 13 -16.90 -3.32 24.80
C ILE A 13 -16.67 -2.69 26.18
N HIS A 14 -16.92 -3.44 27.23
CA HIS A 14 -16.65 -3.03 28.59
C HIS A 14 -15.32 -3.58 29.07
N GLY A 15 -14.57 -2.78 29.85
CA GLY A 15 -13.34 -3.18 30.51
C GLY A 15 -13.07 -2.33 31.75
N SER A 16 -12.37 -2.90 32.72
CA SER A 16 -11.96 -2.17 33.93
C SER A 16 -10.80 -1.20 33.67
N THR A 17 -10.06 -1.44 32.59
CA THR A 17 -8.93 -0.63 32.13
C THR A 17 -9.03 -0.38 30.63
N LEU A 18 -8.26 0.59 30.12
CA LEU A 18 -8.14 0.81 28.67
C LEU A 18 -7.57 -0.44 27.96
N ASP A 19 -6.66 -1.15 28.60
CA ASP A 19 -6.08 -2.39 28.05
C ASP A 19 -7.14 -3.47 27.87
N ASP A 20 -8.07 -3.62 28.80
CA ASP A 20 -9.20 -4.55 28.68
C ASP A 20 -10.09 -4.20 27.48
N ILE A 21 -10.37 -2.90 27.28
CA ILE A 21 -11.18 -2.41 26.16
C ILE A 21 -10.45 -2.67 24.84
N ILE A 22 -9.15 -2.37 24.75
CA ILE A 22 -8.32 -2.63 23.57
C ILE A 22 -8.27 -4.14 23.27
N LYS A 23 -8.11 -4.96 24.30
CA LYS A 23 -8.13 -6.43 24.15
C LYS A 23 -9.47 -6.92 23.59
N GLY A 24 -10.58 -6.41 24.12
CA GLY A 24 -11.92 -6.71 23.61
C GLY A 24 -12.08 -6.29 22.14
N TYR A 25 -11.64 -5.08 21.79
CA TYR A 25 -11.65 -4.61 20.41
C TYR A 25 -10.84 -5.52 19.48
N ARG A 26 -9.63 -5.90 19.89
CA ARG A 26 -8.77 -6.81 19.13
C ARG A 26 -9.34 -8.23 18.99
N THR A 27 -10.13 -8.67 19.94
CA THR A 27 -10.86 -9.95 19.83
C THR A 27 -11.89 -9.92 18.69
N LEU A 28 -12.51 -8.77 18.47
CA LEU A 28 -13.49 -8.59 17.40
C LEU A 28 -12.84 -8.29 16.04
N THR A 29 -11.78 -7.50 16.02
CA THR A 29 -11.17 -6.96 14.78
C THR A 29 -9.85 -7.63 14.40
N GLY A 30 -9.36 -8.56 15.21
CA GLY A 30 -8.11 -9.26 15.02
C GLY A 30 -6.90 -8.59 15.67
N ASN A 31 -5.85 -9.38 15.85
CA ASN A 31 -4.61 -8.95 16.48
C ASN A 31 -3.63 -8.35 15.47
N ALA A 32 -2.98 -7.26 15.82
CA ALA A 32 -1.85 -6.75 15.06
C ALA A 32 -0.64 -7.68 15.23
N PRO A 33 0.05 -8.07 14.16
CA PRO A 33 1.33 -8.76 14.26
C PRO A 33 2.40 -7.80 14.80
N LEU A 34 3.44 -8.36 15.40
CA LEU A 34 4.60 -7.57 15.77
C LEU A 34 5.38 -7.18 14.51
N LEU A 35 5.50 -5.89 14.25
CA LEU A 35 6.27 -5.37 13.13
C LEU A 35 7.79 -5.55 13.38
N PRO A 36 8.63 -5.52 12.35
CA PRO A 36 10.07 -5.53 12.52
C PRO A 36 10.53 -4.24 13.22
N LYS A 37 11.64 -4.32 13.96
CA LYS A 37 12.13 -3.20 14.77
C LYS A 37 12.37 -1.93 13.94
N TRP A 38 12.90 -2.06 12.74
CA TRP A 38 13.19 -0.95 11.84
C TRP A 38 11.94 -0.16 11.40
N ALA A 39 10.76 -0.79 11.39
CA ALA A 39 9.50 -0.13 11.04
C ALA A 39 9.04 0.92 12.07
N TYR A 40 9.65 0.92 13.26
CA TYR A 40 9.44 1.94 14.29
C TYR A 40 10.52 3.03 14.29
N GLY A 41 11.48 2.95 13.36
CA GLY A 41 12.55 3.91 13.20
C GLY A 41 12.24 4.98 12.15
N TYR A 42 13.29 5.62 11.64
CA TYR A 42 13.15 6.68 10.65
C TYR A 42 13.03 6.10 9.25
N ILE A 43 11.94 6.43 8.58
CA ILE A 43 11.64 6.06 7.20
C ILE A 43 11.74 7.33 6.35
N GLN A 44 12.74 7.38 5.47
CA GLN A 44 12.98 8.50 4.57
C GLN A 44 12.21 8.30 3.26
N SER A 45 11.34 9.22 2.92
CA SER A 45 10.74 9.33 1.59
C SER A 45 11.06 10.66 0.94
N LYS A 46 10.95 10.67 -0.37
CA LYS A 46 10.99 11.81 -1.28
C LYS A 46 10.09 11.44 -2.45
N GLU A 47 9.41 12.41 -3.06
CA GLU A 47 8.46 12.16 -4.15
C GLU A 47 8.97 11.11 -5.14
N VAL A 48 10.25 11.25 -5.58
CA VAL A 48 10.91 10.23 -6.38
C VAL A 48 12.44 10.29 -6.24
N TYR A 49 13.09 9.16 -6.05
CA TYR A 49 14.47 8.95 -6.39
C TYR A 49 14.54 8.52 -7.85
N ARG A 50 15.15 9.33 -8.69
CA ARG A 50 15.05 9.17 -10.15
C ARG A 50 15.79 7.96 -10.68
N THR A 51 16.82 7.51 -9.97
CA THR A 51 17.62 6.34 -10.31
C THR A 51 17.97 5.52 -9.07
N GLN A 52 18.31 4.26 -9.27
CA GLN A 52 18.80 3.41 -8.18
C GLN A 52 20.08 3.95 -7.52
N GLU A 53 20.94 4.63 -8.29
CA GLU A 53 22.16 5.25 -7.77
C GLU A 53 21.82 6.41 -6.83
N GLU A 54 20.82 7.25 -7.16
CA GLU A 54 20.36 8.34 -6.30
C GLU A 54 19.80 7.78 -4.98
N LEU A 55 19.03 6.71 -5.04
CA LEU A 55 18.47 6.03 -3.86
C LEU A 55 19.60 5.58 -2.92
N VAL A 56 20.56 4.81 -3.44
CA VAL A 56 21.70 4.28 -2.67
C VAL A 56 22.59 5.40 -2.15
N ALA A 57 22.89 6.41 -2.99
CA ALA A 57 23.72 7.56 -2.59
C ALA A 57 23.10 8.36 -1.46
N THR A 58 21.77 8.49 -1.45
CA THR A 58 21.06 9.16 -0.35
C THR A 58 21.26 8.42 0.96
N ALA A 59 21.08 7.12 0.99
CA ALA A 59 21.32 6.31 2.19
C ALA A 59 22.79 6.40 2.66
N ALA A 60 23.72 6.35 1.74
CA ALA A 60 25.14 6.51 2.03
C ALA A 60 25.47 7.87 2.66
N GLU A 61 24.82 8.95 2.20
CA GLU A 61 25.02 10.29 2.78
C GLU A 61 24.47 10.38 4.22
N TYR A 62 23.36 9.71 4.54
CA TYR A 62 22.90 9.57 5.93
C TYR A 62 23.95 8.88 6.82
N ARG A 63 24.53 7.79 6.34
CA ARG A 63 25.59 7.07 7.07
C ARG A 63 26.83 7.92 7.25
N LYS A 64 27.27 8.60 6.20
CA LYS A 64 28.44 9.50 6.24
C LYS A 64 28.26 10.64 7.24
N LYS A 65 27.05 11.17 7.37
CA LYS A 65 26.72 12.24 8.33
C LYS A 65 26.43 11.73 9.75
N GLY A 66 26.42 10.42 9.96
CA GLY A 66 26.06 9.82 11.25
C GLY A 66 24.58 10.02 11.62
N ILE A 67 23.71 10.27 10.65
CA ILE A 67 22.27 10.45 10.88
C ILE A 67 21.60 9.06 10.81
N PRO A 68 20.81 8.67 11.83
CA PRO A 68 20.07 7.42 11.79
C PRO A 68 19.11 7.34 10.61
N LEU A 69 19.05 6.18 9.98
CA LEU A 69 18.11 5.86 8.91
C LEU A 69 17.81 4.37 8.97
N ASP A 70 16.56 4.00 9.09
CA ASP A 70 16.14 2.60 9.19
C ASP A 70 15.60 2.07 7.87
N CYS A 71 14.87 2.92 7.11
CA CYS A 71 14.30 2.55 5.83
C CYS A 71 14.34 3.73 4.86
N ILE A 72 14.47 3.43 3.57
CA ILE A 72 14.33 4.42 2.49
C ILE A 72 13.24 3.95 1.52
N VAL A 73 12.41 4.89 1.06
CA VAL A 73 11.28 4.60 0.19
C VAL A 73 11.65 4.91 -1.25
N GLN A 74 11.58 3.92 -2.13
CA GLN A 74 11.49 4.15 -3.56
C GLN A 74 10.03 4.46 -3.86
N ASP A 75 9.72 5.75 -3.85
CA ASP A 75 8.37 6.25 -4.03
C ASP A 75 7.90 6.14 -5.49
N TRP A 76 6.74 6.65 -5.78
CA TRP A 76 6.06 6.45 -7.05
C TRP A 76 6.95 6.75 -8.27
N ASN A 77 6.47 6.32 -9.44
CA ASN A 77 7.14 6.49 -10.73
C ASN A 77 8.42 5.64 -10.89
N THR A 78 8.33 4.36 -10.52
CA THR A 78 9.39 3.37 -10.79
C THR A 78 9.31 2.78 -12.20
N TRP A 79 8.20 2.96 -12.89
CA TRP A 79 7.86 2.44 -14.21
C TRP A 79 8.25 3.40 -15.34
N GLU A 80 8.23 2.89 -16.57
CA GLU A 80 8.42 3.70 -17.78
C GLU A 80 7.29 4.74 -17.95
N PRO A 81 7.55 5.86 -18.65
CA PRO A 81 6.53 6.86 -18.93
C PRO A 81 5.26 6.26 -19.54
N GLY A 82 4.10 6.65 -19.00
CA GLY A 82 2.80 6.14 -19.43
C GLY A 82 2.41 4.75 -18.92
N LYS A 83 3.25 4.11 -18.09
CA LYS A 83 3.01 2.78 -17.52
C LYS A 83 2.61 2.82 -16.03
N TRP A 84 1.75 3.76 -15.67
CA TRP A 84 1.32 3.94 -14.29
C TRP A 84 0.83 2.65 -13.63
N GLY A 85 1.35 2.37 -12.45
CA GLY A 85 0.97 1.20 -11.65
C GLY A 85 1.62 -0.12 -12.07
N ASN A 86 2.46 -0.10 -13.12
CA ASN A 86 3.22 -1.27 -13.53
C ASN A 86 4.21 -1.68 -12.44
N LYS A 87 4.36 -2.98 -12.21
CA LYS A 87 5.34 -3.51 -11.26
C LYS A 87 6.70 -3.78 -11.90
N HIS A 88 6.76 -3.74 -13.25
CA HIS A 88 8.01 -3.75 -13.98
C HIS A 88 8.72 -2.40 -13.87
N LEU A 89 9.96 -2.44 -13.44
CA LEU A 89 10.79 -1.24 -13.27
C LEU A 89 11.29 -0.71 -14.61
N ASP A 90 11.45 0.60 -14.72
CA ASP A 90 12.15 1.22 -15.83
C ASP A 90 13.67 0.89 -15.75
N LEU A 91 14.11 -0.04 -16.57
CA LEU A 91 15.49 -0.52 -16.55
C LEU A 91 16.51 0.55 -16.95
N SER A 92 16.11 1.64 -17.58
CA SER A 92 17.00 2.79 -17.83
C SER A 92 17.38 3.53 -16.56
N ARG A 93 16.52 3.47 -15.55
CA ARG A 93 16.69 4.13 -14.24
C ARG A 93 17.06 3.15 -13.12
N TYR A 94 16.59 1.92 -13.22
CA TYR A 94 16.77 0.86 -12.22
C TYR A 94 17.30 -0.43 -12.88
N PRO A 95 18.49 -0.39 -13.50
CA PRO A 95 19.03 -1.52 -14.28
C PRO A 95 19.32 -2.76 -13.44
N ASN A 96 19.54 -2.60 -12.15
CA ASN A 96 19.81 -3.71 -11.24
C ASN A 96 19.36 -3.39 -9.81
N ILE A 97 18.04 -3.39 -9.60
CA ILE A 97 17.46 -3.05 -8.30
C ILE A 97 17.87 -4.03 -7.18
N ARG A 98 18.12 -5.28 -7.53
CA ARG A 98 18.62 -6.28 -6.57
C ARG A 98 19.97 -5.88 -5.98
N GLU A 99 20.88 -5.39 -6.82
CA GLU A 99 22.18 -4.90 -6.36
C GLU A 99 22.04 -3.62 -5.53
N ALA A 100 21.14 -2.71 -5.91
CA ALA A 100 20.86 -1.50 -5.13
C ALA A 100 20.33 -1.86 -3.73
N ASN A 101 19.36 -2.76 -3.64
CA ASN A 101 18.83 -3.23 -2.36
C ASN A 101 19.89 -3.97 -1.52
N ARG A 102 20.77 -4.76 -2.16
CA ARG A 102 21.89 -5.40 -1.47
C ARG A 102 22.82 -4.36 -0.81
N GLN A 103 23.14 -3.28 -1.54
CA GLN A 103 23.96 -2.18 -1.00
C GLN A 103 23.26 -1.43 0.15
N LEU A 104 21.95 -1.21 0.08
CA LEU A 104 21.17 -0.65 1.17
C LEU A 104 21.25 -1.56 2.41
N HIS A 105 21.04 -2.86 2.25
CA HIS A 105 21.12 -3.83 3.34
C HIS A 105 22.52 -3.90 3.96
N GLU A 106 23.58 -3.77 3.20
CA GLU A 106 24.96 -3.68 3.73
C GLU A 106 25.18 -2.43 4.59
N MET A 107 24.47 -1.36 4.29
CA MET A 107 24.42 -0.15 5.12
C MET A 107 23.43 -0.26 6.28
N HIS A 108 22.81 -1.41 6.52
CA HIS A 108 21.72 -1.60 7.48
C HIS A 108 20.55 -0.63 7.26
N VAL A 109 20.18 -0.43 6.01
CA VAL A 109 19.00 0.34 5.59
C VAL A 109 18.04 -0.61 4.88
N HIS A 110 16.81 -0.67 5.33
CA HIS A 110 15.75 -1.39 4.64
C HIS A 110 15.18 -0.57 3.50
N SER A 111 14.51 -1.23 2.56
CA SER A 111 13.88 -0.57 1.43
C SER A 111 12.39 -0.85 1.37
N MET A 112 11.65 0.19 0.99
CA MET A 112 10.21 0.15 0.78
C MET A 112 9.94 0.61 -0.66
N VAL A 113 8.97 -0.01 -1.33
CA VAL A 113 8.61 0.38 -2.70
C VAL A 113 7.15 0.76 -2.79
N SER A 114 6.87 1.84 -3.53
CA SER A 114 5.51 2.29 -3.83
C SER A 114 4.85 1.35 -4.83
N ILE A 115 3.64 0.90 -4.49
CA ILE A 115 2.79 0.05 -5.32
C ILE A 115 1.37 0.60 -5.34
N TRP A 116 0.69 0.41 -6.46
CA TRP A 116 -0.62 0.98 -6.74
C TRP A 116 -1.64 -0.09 -7.10
N PRO A 117 -2.90 0.01 -6.67
CA PRO A 117 -3.94 -0.92 -7.08
C PRO A 117 -4.44 -0.70 -8.50
N ASN A 118 -4.25 0.51 -9.04
CA ASN A 118 -4.67 0.89 -10.39
C ASN A 118 -3.50 0.91 -11.37
N MET A 119 -3.78 0.58 -12.62
CA MET A 119 -2.82 0.43 -13.70
C MET A 119 -3.35 1.08 -14.98
N ASN A 120 -2.47 1.75 -15.73
CA ASN A 120 -2.82 2.28 -17.05
C ASN A 120 -2.92 1.18 -18.10
N MET A 121 -3.81 1.37 -19.09
CA MET A 121 -4.01 0.46 -20.22
C MET A 121 -2.76 0.14 -21.06
N GLY A 122 -1.67 0.86 -20.88
CA GLY A 122 -0.40 0.56 -21.55
C GLY A 122 0.54 -0.34 -20.77
N CYS A 123 0.19 -0.73 -19.55
CA CYS A 123 1.01 -1.62 -18.72
C CYS A 123 0.90 -3.07 -19.19
N ALA A 124 1.99 -3.82 -19.10
CA ALA A 124 1.94 -5.26 -19.34
C ALA A 124 1.07 -5.96 -18.28
N ASP A 125 1.20 -5.54 -17.03
CA ASP A 125 0.50 -6.12 -15.89
C ASP A 125 -1.01 -6.13 -16.01
N ILE A 126 -1.62 -5.08 -16.59
CA ILE A 126 -3.08 -4.97 -16.69
C ILE A 126 -3.70 -6.02 -17.61
N ASN A 127 -2.95 -6.50 -18.62
CA ASN A 127 -3.49 -7.42 -19.64
C ASN A 127 -4.00 -8.71 -19.01
N GLU A 128 -3.27 -9.29 -18.06
CA GLU A 128 -3.69 -10.51 -17.38
C GLU A 128 -4.97 -10.30 -16.55
N PHE A 129 -5.12 -9.12 -15.93
CA PHE A 129 -6.34 -8.78 -15.21
C PHE A 129 -7.54 -8.61 -16.15
N LEU A 130 -7.33 -8.05 -17.34
CA LEU A 130 -8.37 -7.90 -18.35
C LEU A 130 -8.81 -9.27 -18.90
N GLU A 131 -7.87 -10.12 -19.27
CA GLU A 131 -8.13 -11.47 -19.80
C GLU A 131 -8.95 -12.31 -18.84
N GLU A 132 -8.72 -12.15 -17.52
CA GLU A 132 -9.38 -12.94 -16.49
C GLU A 132 -10.58 -12.25 -15.83
N ASN A 133 -10.94 -11.03 -16.30
CA ASN A 133 -12.01 -10.20 -15.74
C ASN A 133 -11.83 -9.93 -14.23
N LEU A 134 -10.63 -9.48 -13.85
CA LEU A 134 -10.20 -9.24 -12.46
C LEU A 134 -10.05 -7.76 -12.11
N LEU A 135 -10.58 -6.87 -12.96
CA LEU A 135 -10.62 -5.42 -12.71
C LEU A 135 -12.00 -5.00 -12.21
N LEU A 136 -12.04 -3.91 -11.48
CA LEU A 136 -13.26 -3.18 -11.18
C LEU A 136 -13.82 -2.51 -12.44
N GLY A 137 -15.03 -1.99 -12.36
CA GLY A 137 -15.73 -1.39 -13.51
C GLY A 137 -15.07 -0.14 -14.10
N ASP A 138 -14.05 0.42 -13.45
CA ASP A 138 -13.20 1.49 -13.98
C ASP A 138 -12.17 1.00 -15.01
N ALA A 139 -12.07 -0.30 -15.20
CA ALA A 139 -11.14 -0.99 -16.09
C ALA A 139 -9.65 -0.64 -15.85
N SER A 140 -9.30 -0.19 -14.66
CA SER A 140 -7.92 0.14 -14.30
C SER A 140 -7.51 -0.38 -12.94
N THR A 141 -8.43 -0.47 -11.98
CA THR A 141 -8.17 -0.92 -10.62
C THR A 141 -8.46 -2.42 -10.49
N TYR A 142 -7.51 -3.17 -9.96
CA TYR A 142 -7.76 -4.60 -9.73
C TYR A 142 -8.80 -4.81 -8.62
N ASP A 143 -9.60 -5.86 -8.75
CA ASP A 143 -10.65 -6.18 -7.79
C ASP A 143 -10.08 -6.93 -6.58
N ALA A 144 -9.64 -6.19 -5.56
CA ALA A 144 -9.06 -6.75 -4.34
C ALA A 144 -10.03 -7.66 -3.54
N PHE A 145 -11.32 -7.65 -3.83
CA PHE A 145 -12.29 -8.55 -3.20
C PHE A 145 -12.21 -9.97 -3.74
N GLN A 146 -11.74 -10.15 -4.97
CA GLN A 146 -11.53 -11.46 -5.58
C GLN A 146 -10.17 -12.05 -5.13
N GLU A 147 -10.18 -13.26 -4.60
CA GLU A 147 -8.95 -13.96 -4.21
C GLU A 147 -7.99 -14.10 -5.39
N LYS A 148 -8.51 -14.54 -6.55
CA LYS A 148 -7.73 -14.71 -7.78
C LYS A 148 -7.05 -13.40 -8.23
N ALA A 149 -7.69 -12.26 -8.04
CA ALA A 149 -7.10 -10.96 -8.35
C ALA A 149 -5.95 -10.61 -7.37
N ARG A 150 -6.10 -10.94 -6.09
CA ARG A 150 -5.02 -10.80 -5.11
C ARG A 150 -3.84 -11.73 -5.40
N ASP A 151 -4.11 -12.98 -5.81
CA ASP A 151 -3.08 -13.94 -6.23
C ASP A 151 -2.28 -13.40 -7.42
N LEU A 152 -2.97 -12.88 -8.43
CA LEU A 152 -2.34 -12.29 -9.60
C LEU A 152 -1.51 -11.04 -9.24
N TYR A 153 -2.09 -10.14 -8.43
CA TYR A 153 -1.41 -8.93 -7.99
C TYR A 153 -0.10 -9.26 -7.26
N TRP A 154 -0.16 -10.21 -6.32
CA TRP A 154 1.05 -10.65 -5.61
C TRP A 154 2.06 -11.30 -6.55
N ARG A 155 1.64 -12.19 -7.44
CA ARG A 155 2.54 -12.84 -8.39
C ARG A 155 3.35 -11.83 -9.20
N GLN A 156 2.72 -10.75 -9.67
CA GLN A 156 3.38 -9.68 -10.40
C GLN A 156 4.32 -8.87 -9.49
N ALA A 157 3.87 -8.51 -8.28
CA ALA A 157 4.69 -7.78 -7.32
C ALA A 157 5.89 -8.60 -6.82
N ASP A 158 5.71 -9.91 -6.63
CA ASP A 158 6.80 -10.81 -6.25
C ASP A 158 7.87 -10.89 -7.32
N ALA A 159 7.48 -11.12 -8.57
CA ALA A 159 8.41 -11.41 -9.66
C ALA A 159 9.50 -10.34 -9.82
N GLU A 160 9.16 -9.08 -9.68
CA GLU A 160 10.09 -7.95 -9.88
C GLU A 160 10.51 -7.30 -8.56
N LEU A 161 9.55 -7.00 -7.69
CA LEU A 161 9.81 -6.13 -6.55
C LEU A 161 10.30 -6.93 -5.33
N PHE A 162 9.58 -7.99 -4.94
CA PHE A 162 10.01 -8.80 -3.80
C PHE A 162 11.30 -9.57 -4.09
N GLN A 163 11.40 -10.17 -5.29
CA GLN A 163 12.63 -10.82 -5.77
C GLN A 163 13.75 -9.80 -6.04
N GLY A 164 13.39 -8.55 -6.32
CA GLY A 164 14.31 -7.41 -6.39
C GLY A 164 14.90 -7.00 -5.04
N GLY A 165 14.40 -7.55 -3.93
CA GLY A 165 14.95 -7.37 -2.59
C GLY A 165 14.31 -6.26 -1.76
N PHE A 166 13.18 -5.71 -2.16
CA PHE A 166 12.43 -4.78 -1.32
C PHE A 166 11.88 -5.49 -0.07
N ASP A 167 11.91 -4.81 1.08
CA ASP A 167 11.52 -5.35 2.38
C ASP A 167 10.06 -5.07 2.73
N SER A 168 9.46 -4.05 2.13
CA SER A 168 8.15 -3.54 2.52
C SER A 168 7.46 -2.76 1.41
N TRP A 169 6.19 -2.42 1.65
CA TRP A 169 5.26 -1.93 0.67
C TRP A 169 4.70 -0.57 1.08
N TRP A 170 4.80 0.41 0.17
CA TRP A 170 4.08 1.67 0.23
C TRP A 170 2.83 1.52 -0.64
N CYS A 171 1.73 1.13 0.01
CA CYS A 171 0.45 0.86 -0.66
C CYS A 171 -0.30 2.17 -0.88
N ASP A 172 0.02 2.84 -1.98
CA ASP A 172 -0.59 4.12 -2.33
C ASP A 172 -1.95 3.95 -3.01
N SER A 173 -2.78 4.99 -2.97
CA SER A 173 -4.10 5.05 -3.61
C SER A 173 -5.04 3.90 -3.28
N THR A 174 -5.00 3.43 -2.04
CA THR A 174 -5.82 2.30 -1.58
C THR A 174 -7.26 2.67 -1.19
N GLU A 175 -7.70 3.88 -1.49
CA GLU A 175 -9.08 4.38 -1.30
C GLU A 175 -10.14 3.74 -2.18
N PRO A 176 -9.96 3.11 -3.35
CA PRO A 176 -9.04 3.34 -4.48
C PRO A 176 -9.45 4.51 -5.37
N PHE A 177 -10.64 5.06 -5.15
CA PHE A 177 -11.18 6.21 -5.88
C PHE A 177 -11.10 7.43 -4.97
N SER A 178 -10.11 8.27 -5.21
CA SER A 178 -10.03 9.58 -4.58
C SER A 178 -10.94 10.57 -5.29
N GLY A 179 -11.49 11.49 -4.52
CA GLY A 179 -12.28 12.59 -5.07
C GLY A 179 -11.42 13.53 -5.92
N PRO A 180 -12.04 14.47 -6.61
CA PRO A 180 -11.39 15.36 -7.59
C PRO A 180 -10.45 16.42 -6.99
N ASP A 181 -10.12 16.34 -5.72
CA ASP A 181 -9.32 17.35 -5.00
C ASP A 181 -7.81 17.12 -5.04
N TRP A 182 -7.29 16.57 -6.12
CA TRP A 182 -5.86 16.43 -6.34
C TRP A 182 -5.23 17.77 -6.74
N GLY A 183 -4.87 18.56 -5.75
CA GLY A 183 -4.02 19.75 -5.87
C GLY A 183 -4.39 20.76 -6.95
N GLY A 184 -4.61 22.00 -6.59
CA GLY A 184 -4.90 23.10 -7.52
C GLY A 184 -6.37 23.29 -7.86
N GLU A 185 -7.27 22.49 -7.35
CA GLU A 185 -8.71 22.68 -7.48
C GLU A 185 -9.27 23.58 -6.38
N THR A 186 -10.42 24.18 -6.64
CA THR A 186 -11.13 24.99 -5.64
C THR A 186 -11.45 24.15 -4.42
N LEU A 187 -11.08 24.61 -3.24
CA LEU A 187 -11.47 24.00 -1.98
C LEU A 187 -12.98 23.80 -1.93
N ARG A 188 -13.40 22.60 -1.74
CA ARG A 188 -14.80 22.20 -1.59
C ARG A 188 -15.16 22.02 -0.14
N GLU A 189 -16.41 22.23 0.21
CA GLU A 189 -16.91 21.93 1.54
C GLU A 189 -16.79 20.43 1.84
N PRO A 190 -16.53 20.02 3.09
CA PRO A 190 -16.33 18.61 3.45
C PRO A 190 -17.45 17.67 2.99
N TRP A 191 -18.70 18.13 3.02
CA TRP A 191 -19.84 17.35 2.57
C TRP A 191 -19.90 17.17 1.04
N GLU A 192 -19.41 18.15 0.28
CA GLU A 192 -19.30 18.04 -1.19
C GLU A 192 -18.23 17.03 -1.57
N ARG A 193 -17.06 17.10 -0.92
CA ARG A 193 -15.97 16.11 -1.10
C ARG A 193 -16.47 14.71 -0.82
N TYR A 194 -17.14 14.56 0.29
CA TYR A 194 -17.73 13.29 0.69
C TYR A 194 -18.71 12.73 -0.35
N SER A 195 -19.60 13.58 -0.85
CA SER A 195 -20.57 13.17 -1.88
C SER A 195 -19.90 12.74 -3.19
N LEU A 196 -18.80 13.37 -3.58
CA LEU A 196 -18.07 13.04 -4.80
C LEU A 196 -17.33 11.70 -4.66
N VAL A 197 -16.59 11.50 -3.58
CA VAL A 197 -15.91 10.23 -3.28
C VAL A 197 -16.93 9.09 -3.19
N GLY A 198 -18.01 9.29 -2.46
CA GLY A 198 -19.10 8.32 -2.39
C GLY A 198 -19.75 8.02 -3.75
N GLY A 199 -19.80 9.00 -4.65
CA GLY A 199 -20.30 8.84 -6.01
C GLY A 199 -19.44 7.88 -6.85
N GLU A 200 -18.14 8.01 -6.81
CA GLU A 200 -17.21 7.13 -7.52
C GLU A 200 -17.19 5.71 -6.91
N HIS A 201 -17.18 5.60 -5.58
CA HIS A 201 -17.28 4.31 -4.91
C HIS A 201 -18.55 3.55 -5.30
N LYS A 202 -19.70 4.24 -5.30
CA LYS A 202 -21.00 3.63 -5.70
C LYS A 202 -21.06 3.20 -7.15
N LYS A 203 -20.26 3.81 -7.99
CA LYS A 203 -20.22 3.48 -9.41
C LYS A 203 -19.46 2.16 -9.70
N TYR A 204 -18.40 1.88 -8.96
CA TYR A 204 -17.47 0.80 -9.25
C TYR A 204 -17.34 -0.26 -8.16
N LEU A 205 -17.80 0.05 -6.94
CA LEU A 205 -17.78 -0.84 -5.79
C LEU A 205 -19.18 -0.98 -5.21
N ASP A 206 -19.43 -2.11 -4.57
CA ASP A 206 -20.59 -2.26 -3.70
C ASP A 206 -20.45 -1.30 -2.50
N PRO A 207 -21.34 -0.31 -2.33
CA PRO A 207 -21.25 0.66 -1.24
C PRO A 207 -21.21 0.03 0.16
N ALA A 208 -21.77 -1.17 0.32
CA ALA A 208 -21.78 -1.87 1.59
C ALA A 208 -20.38 -2.35 2.02
N CYS A 209 -19.47 -2.53 1.09
CA CYS A 209 -18.11 -3.04 1.37
C CYS A 209 -16.97 -2.18 0.84
N ALA A 210 -17.25 -1.03 0.23
CA ALA A 210 -16.23 -0.16 -0.36
C ALA A 210 -15.09 0.19 0.61
N ASN A 211 -15.40 0.45 1.89
CA ASN A 211 -14.43 0.74 2.93
C ASN A 211 -13.42 -0.40 3.22
N LEU A 212 -13.70 -1.62 2.75
CA LEU A 212 -12.84 -2.79 2.96
C LEU A 212 -11.78 -2.95 1.87
N PHE A 213 -11.76 -2.11 0.84
CA PHE A 213 -10.82 -2.28 -0.28
C PHE A 213 -9.36 -2.28 0.20
N ALA A 214 -8.95 -1.27 0.97
CA ALA A 214 -7.58 -1.18 1.51
C ALA A 214 -7.22 -2.38 2.40
N LEU A 215 -8.18 -2.86 3.21
CA LEU A 215 -7.99 -4.06 4.03
C LEU A 215 -7.76 -5.29 3.16
N LYS A 216 -8.55 -5.48 2.10
CA LYS A 216 -8.41 -6.61 1.17
C LYS A 216 -7.10 -6.56 0.38
N HIS A 217 -6.68 -5.37 -0.03
CA HIS A 217 -5.38 -5.17 -0.65
C HIS A 217 -4.23 -5.56 0.28
N ALA A 218 -4.21 -5.02 1.51
CA ALA A 218 -3.20 -5.36 2.51
C ALA A 218 -3.23 -6.84 2.90
N GLN A 219 -4.42 -7.45 2.98
CA GLN A 219 -4.61 -8.88 3.22
C GLN A 219 -3.91 -9.72 2.16
N GLY A 220 -4.14 -9.42 0.88
CA GLY A 220 -3.52 -10.15 -0.23
C GLY A 220 -2.00 -10.14 -0.15
N ILE A 221 -1.40 -8.97 0.06
CA ILE A 221 0.06 -8.84 0.20
C ILE A 221 0.56 -9.63 1.42
N PHE A 222 -0.08 -9.44 2.57
CA PHE A 222 0.34 -10.08 3.81
C PHE A 222 0.31 -11.60 3.74
N GLU A 223 -0.79 -12.18 3.30
CA GLU A 223 -0.99 -13.63 3.27
C GLU A 223 -0.01 -14.30 2.30
N HIS A 224 0.18 -13.72 1.12
CA HIS A 224 1.10 -14.27 0.12
C HIS A 224 2.57 -14.14 0.54
N GLN A 225 2.98 -12.97 1.04
CA GLN A 225 4.34 -12.79 1.52
C GLN A 225 4.63 -13.72 2.69
N LYS A 226 3.69 -13.88 3.63
CA LYS A 226 3.86 -14.82 4.76
C LYS A 226 3.92 -16.27 4.33
N LYS A 227 3.19 -16.66 3.28
CA LYS A 227 3.26 -18.00 2.70
C LYS A 227 4.62 -18.26 2.05
N GLN A 228 5.18 -17.26 1.37
CA GLN A 228 6.44 -17.36 0.64
C GLN A 228 7.68 -17.20 1.53
N ALA A 229 7.63 -16.31 2.50
CA ALA A 229 8.71 -15.99 3.41
C ALA A 229 8.19 -15.88 4.86
N PRO A 230 7.85 -17.02 5.50
CA PRO A 230 7.19 -17.05 6.81
C PRO A 230 8.03 -16.41 7.92
N GLU A 231 9.36 -16.38 7.76
CA GLU A 231 10.30 -15.75 8.71
C GLU A 231 10.30 -14.21 8.63
N LYS A 232 9.92 -13.64 7.49
CA LYS A 232 9.87 -12.19 7.30
C LYS A 232 8.58 -11.60 7.87
N ARG A 233 8.70 -10.47 8.55
CA ARG A 233 7.56 -9.66 9.00
C ARG A 233 7.14 -8.73 7.88
N VAL A 234 5.84 -8.67 7.62
CA VAL A 234 5.26 -7.83 6.57
C VAL A 234 5.00 -6.43 7.11
N VAL A 235 5.32 -5.42 6.32
CA VAL A 235 5.01 -4.02 6.58
C VAL A 235 4.31 -3.45 5.36
N ASN A 236 3.04 -3.08 5.55
CA ASN A 236 2.19 -2.40 4.58
C ASN A 236 1.93 -0.97 5.07
N LEU A 237 2.67 0.00 4.57
CA LEU A 237 2.36 1.41 4.81
C LEU A 237 1.29 1.83 3.81
N THR A 238 0.15 2.31 4.27
CA THR A 238 -1.00 2.63 3.42
C THR A 238 -1.67 3.92 3.85
N ARG A 239 -2.24 4.63 2.89
CA ARG A 239 -2.94 5.89 3.09
C ARG A 239 -4.37 5.69 3.56
N SER A 240 -4.94 4.52 3.39
CA SER A 240 -6.28 4.21 3.87
C SER A 240 -6.36 2.87 4.61
N GLY A 241 -7.35 2.75 5.50
CA GLY A 241 -7.57 1.54 6.28
C GLY A 241 -8.92 1.54 6.95
N TYR A 242 -9.31 0.38 7.43
CA TYR A 242 -10.56 0.17 8.14
C TYR A 242 -10.36 -0.77 9.32
N ALA A 243 -11.39 -0.94 10.15
CA ALA A 243 -11.33 -1.87 11.27
C ALA A 243 -10.91 -3.27 10.80
N GLY A 244 -9.84 -3.81 11.37
CA GLY A 244 -9.24 -5.08 10.97
C GLY A 244 -7.96 -4.95 10.14
N SER A 245 -7.66 -3.79 9.55
CA SER A 245 -6.44 -3.60 8.76
C SER A 245 -5.15 -3.89 9.55
N GLN A 246 -5.16 -3.67 10.87
CA GLN A 246 -4.01 -3.96 11.74
C GLN A 246 -3.53 -5.41 11.68
N GLN A 247 -4.39 -6.37 11.30
CA GLN A 247 -4.03 -7.79 11.19
C GLN A 247 -2.96 -8.06 10.12
N TYR A 248 -2.86 -7.18 9.13
CA TYR A 248 -2.08 -7.38 7.93
C TYR A 248 -0.81 -6.53 7.89
N GLY A 249 -0.23 -6.24 9.06
CA GLY A 249 1.02 -5.49 9.16
C GLY A 249 0.90 -4.04 8.67
N THR A 250 -0.30 -3.46 8.82
CA THR A 250 -0.63 -2.15 8.28
C THR A 250 -0.18 -1.02 9.21
N ILE A 251 0.50 -0.04 8.62
CA ILE A 251 0.78 1.28 9.18
C ILE A 251 0.06 2.32 8.33
N LEU A 252 -0.50 3.35 8.98
CA LEU A 252 -1.23 4.41 8.28
C LEU A 252 -0.41 5.70 8.20
N TRP A 253 -0.47 6.39 7.04
CA TRP A 253 -0.07 7.79 6.93
C TRP A 253 -1.27 8.64 6.48
N SER A 254 -1.20 9.95 6.73
CA SER A 254 -2.31 10.87 6.48
C SER A 254 -2.54 11.25 5.02
N GLY A 255 -1.78 10.69 4.10
CA GLY A 255 -1.74 11.11 2.70
C GLY A 255 -0.73 12.23 2.46
N ASP A 256 -0.76 12.77 1.25
CA ASP A 256 0.11 13.88 0.87
C ASP A 256 -0.20 15.12 1.70
N ILE A 257 0.84 15.81 2.11
CA ILE A 257 0.75 17.08 2.84
C ILE A 257 1.38 18.17 1.99
N SER A 258 0.68 19.26 1.80
CA SER A 258 1.13 20.47 1.09
C SER A 258 1.42 21.60 2.06
#